data_a21da99ee6b5398448083b534ab4dff9
#
_entry.id   a21da99ee6b5398448083b534ab4dff9
#
_cell.length_a   1.000
_cell.length_b   1.000
_cell.length_c   1.000
_cell.angle_alpha   90.00
_cell.angle_beta   90.00
_cell.angle_gamma   90.00
#
_symmetry.space_group_name_H-M   'P 1'
#
loop_
_entity.id
_entity.type
_entity.pdbx_description
1 polymer ?
#
loop_
_entity_poly.entity_id
_entity_poly.type
_entity_poly.pdbx_seq_one_letter_code
_entity_poly.pdbx_strand_id
1 'polypeptide(L)'
;MYIEPNIESSYKKNNLGYTIYETVLRLKPKVVIDFGILYGYSTVAIAQALKDIDEGGKVIGYDLFEDYKYKNAVRSVVDKNVKDYDVVDFVELKYGDFYEWFDNPDEFDLLHLDISNTGSIVQLAYNKLPNKHIIFEGGSEERDEQEWISKYHKTKIHPLKDKINYKILNEDFPSISEIRVWQIKFI
;
A
#
# COMPACT_ATOMS: atom_id res chain seq x y z
N MET A 1 7.68 -19.19 0.56
CA MET A 1 7.49 -19.13 2.05
C MET A 1 7.88 -17.74 2.54
N TYR A 2 7.01 -17.08 3.36
CA TYR A 2 7.28 -15.74 3.89
C TYR A 2 8.49 -15.68 4.82
N ILE A 3 9.34 -14.72 4.59
CA ILE A 3 10.46 -14.36 5.48
C ILE A 3 10.21 -12.93 5.93
N GLU A 4 10.05 -12.71 7.24
CA GLU A 4 9.83 -11.37 7.80
C GLU A 4 10.98 -10.44 7.41
N PRO A 5 10.71 -9.34 6.67
CA PRO A 5 11.77 -8.45 6.25
C PRO A 5 12.42 -7.72 7.44
N ASN A 6 13.74 -7.85 7.58
CA ASN A 6 14.49 -7.06 8.56
C ASN A 6 14.76 -5.64 8.03
N ILE A 7 13.70 -4.99 7.58
CA ILE A 7 13.66 -3.63 7.04
C ILE A 7 12.97 -2.73 8.06
N GLU A 8 13.45 -1.51 8.24
CA GLU A 8 12.78 -0.55 9.13
C GLU A 8 11.41 -0.18 8.58
N SER A 9 10.37 -0.38 9.39
CA SER A 9 8.99 -0.01 9.06
C SER A 9 8.13 0.08 10.32
N SER A 10 7.14 0.98 10.31
CA SER A 10 6.07 1.01 11.32
C SER A 10 5.23 -0.27 11.32
N TYR A 11 5.15 -0.94 10.20
CA TYR A 11 4.40 -2.18 9.99
C TYR A 11 4.97 -3.39 10.74
N LYS A 12 6.29 -3.39 10.97
CA LYS A 12 6.99 -4.53 11.58
C LYS A 12 6.46 -4.88 12.99
N LYS A 13 6.11 -3.88 13.79
CA LYS A 13 5.60 -4.10 15.16
C LYS A 13 4.34 -4.95 15.22
N ASN A 14 3.50 -4.85 14.17
CA ASN A 14 2.17 -5.46 14.10
C ASN A 14 2.11 -6.60 13.08
N ASN A 15 3.28 -7.05 12.62
CA ASN A 15 3.39 -8.14 11.62
C ASN A 15 2.57 -7.88 10.33
N LEU A 16 2.45 -6.60 9.93
CA LEU A 16 1.63 -6.23 8.79
C LEU A 16 2.21 -6.70 7.45
N GLY A 17 3.52 -6.96 7.38
CA GLY A 17 4.14 -7.60 6.22
C GLY A 17 3.53 -8.96 5.94
N TYR A 18 3.34 -9.79 6.97
CA TYR A 18 2.67 -11.08 6.84
C TYR A 18 1.19 -10.92 6.44
N THR A 19 0.50 -9.94 7.03
CA THR A 19 -0.90 -9.63 6.69
C THR A 19 -1.05 -9.26 5.21
N ILE A 20 -0.14 -8.44 4.67
CA ILE A 20 -0.10 -8.07 3.25
C ILE A 20 0.21 -9.29 2.39
N TYR A 21 1.25 -10.06 2.75
CA TYR A 21 1.63 -11.29 2.05
C TYR A 21 0.45 -12.28 1.92
N GLU A 22 -0.24 -12.59 3.01
CA GLU A 22 -1.42 -13.46 3.03
C GLU A 22 -2.56 -12.92 2.15
N THR A 23 -2.75 -11.59 2.15
CA THR A 23 -3.77 -10.95 1.33
C THR A 23 -3.44 -11.09 -0.16
N VAL A 24 -2.18 -10.91 -0.55
CA VAL A 24 -1.70 -11.10 -1.93
C VAL A 24 -1.84 -12.57 -2.35
N LEU A 25 -1.46 -13.52 -1.49
CA LEU A 25 -1.67 -14.96 -1.78
C LEU A 25 -3.14 -15.30 -2.04
N ARG A 26 -4.04 -14.73 -1.24
CA ARG A 26 -5.49 -14.95 -1.37
C ARG A 26 -6.07 -14.33 -2.64
N LEU A 27 -5.64 -13.12 -2.99
CA LEU A 27 -6.18 -12.37 -4.15
C LEU A 27 -5.55 -12.79 -5.48
N LYS A 28 -4.33 -13.30 -5.46
CA LYS A 28 -3.53 -13.70 -6.64
C LYS A 28 -3.48 -12.62 -7.73
N PRO A 29 -3.13 -11.37 -7.40
CA PRO A 29 -3.03 -10.31 -8.39
C PRO A 29 -1.87 -10.57 -9.36
N LYS A 30 -2.01 -10.13 -10.61
CA LYS A 30 -0.91 -10.12 -11.58
C LYS A 30 -0.07 -8.85 -11.49
N VAL A 31 -0.72 -7.72 -11.22
CA VAL A 31 -0.04 -6.43 -11.05
C VAL A 31 -0.50 -5.80 -9.75
N VAL A 32 0.46 -5.52 -8.87
CA VAL A 32 0.24 -4.78 -7.63
C VAL A 32 0.93 -3.42 -7.75
N ILE A 33 0.21 -2.36 -7.40
CA ILE A 33 0.80 -1.03 -7.20
C ILE A 33 1.00 -0.83 -5.71
N ASP A 34 2.20 -0.40 -5.31
CA ASP A 34 2.57 -0.13 -3.91
C ASP A 34 3.03 1.31 -3.79
N PHE A 35 2.25 2.16 -3.12
CA PHE A 35 2.57 3.57 -2.90
C PHE A 35 3.02 3.85 -1.48
N GLY A 36 4.13 4.60 -1.35
CA GLY A 36 4.71 4.96 -0.06
C GLY A 36 5.62 3.86 0.48
N ILE A 37 6.50 3.37 -0.37
CA ILE A 37 7.30 2.17 -0.10
C ILE A 37 8.43 2.40 0.93
N LEU A 38 8.84 3.64 1.16
CA LEU A 38 9.93 4.02 2.07
C LEU A 38 11.16 3.11 1.85
N TYR A 39 11.51 2.25 2.79
CA TYR A 39 12.64 1.31 2.67
C TYR A 39 12.29 -0.01 1.95
N GLY A 40 11.04 -0.16 1.46
CA GLY A 40 10.59 -1.32 0.67
C GLY A 40 10.06 -2.50 1.48
N TYR A 41 9.66 -2.29 2.74
CA TYR A 41 9.15 -3.38 3.59
C TYR A 41 7.88 -4.03 3.00
N SER A 42 6.85 -3.23 2.67
CA SER A 42 5.61 -3.70 2.02
C SER A 42 5.90 -4.30 0.65
N THR A 43 6.73 -3.62 -0.14
CA THR A 43 7.14 -4.08 -1.49
C THR A 43 7.77 -5.47 -1.45
N VAL A 44 8.68 -5.72 -0.50
CA VAL A 44 9.31 -7.04 -0.32
C VAL A 44 8.28 -8.08 0.12
N ALA A 45 7.37 -7.75 1.04
CA ALA A 45 6.31 -8.67 1.47
C ALA A 45 5.38 -9.05 0.31
N ILE A 46 4.97 -8.08 -0.51
CA ILE A 46 4.16 -8.32 -1.72
C ILE A 46 4.93 -9.19 -2.71
N ALA A 47 6.19 -8.86 -2.97
CA ALA A 47 7.01 -9.59 -3.95
C ALA A 47 7.28 -11.04 -3.52
N GLN A 48 7.46 -11.32 -2.23
CA GLN A 48 7.54 -12.68 -1.71
C GLN A 48 6.25 -13.48 -1.99
N ALA A 49 5.07 -12.86 -1.80
CA ALA A 49 3.81 -13.50 -2.11
C ALA A 49 3.67 -13.79 -3.61
N LEU A 50 4.03 -12.84 -4.47
CA LEU A 50 4.01 -13.02 -5.93
C LEU A 50 4.97 -14.12 -6.37
N LYS A 51 6.16 -14.21 -5.77
CA LYS A 51 7.12 -15.29 -5.98
C LYS A 51 6.55 -16.65 -5.58
N ASP A 52 5.86 -16.74 -4.45
CA ASP A 52 5.25 -17.99 -3.98
C ASP A 52 4.00 -18.39 -4.79
N ILE A 53 3.29 -17.44 -5.39
CA ILE A 53 2.21 -17.71 -6.35
C ILE A 53 2.75 -18.33 -7.65
N ASP A 54 3.94 -17.90 -8.09
CA ASP A 54 4.65 -18.39 -9.29
C ASP A 54 3.80 -18.35 -10.58
N GLU A 55 2.99 -17.31 -10.72
CA GLU A 55 2.11 -17.10 -11.87
C GLU A 55 2.50 -15.88 -12.72
N GLY A 56 3.74 -15.37 -12.58
CA GLY A 56 4.28 -14.26 -13.36
C GLY A 56 3.75 -12.88 -12.96
N GLY A 57 3.33 -12.70 -11.68
CA GLY A 57 2.91 -11.40 -11.14
C GLY A 57 4.10 -10.50 -10.82
N LYS A 58 3.83 -9.17 -10.73
CA LYS A 58 4.82 -8.16 -10.31
C LYS A 58 4.22 -7.09 -9.41
N VAL A 59 5.07 -6.49 -8.57
CA VAL A 59 4.75 -5.26 -7.84
C VAL A 59 5.51 -4.09 -8.46
N ILE A 60 4.81 -2.97 -8.66
CA ILE A 60 5.36 -1.69 -9.10
C ILE A 60 5.31 -0.77 -7.89
N GLY A 61 6.48 -0.52 -7.29
CA GLY A 61 6.61 0.35 -6.12
C GLY A 61 6.87 1.80 -6.55
N TYR A 62 6.01 2.70 -6.11
CA TYR A 62 6.12 4.13 -6.36
C TYR A 62 6.52 4.89 -5.09
N ASP A 63 7.52 5.76 -5.21
CA ASP A 63 7.93 6.69 -4.16
C ASP A 63 8.58 7.94 -4.79
N LEU A 64 8.67 9.00 -4.02
CA LEU A 64 9.45 10.19 -4.35
C LEU A 64 10.92 10.04 -3.92
N PHE A 65 11.23 8.96 -3.20
CA PHE A 65 12.55 8.65 -2.68
C PHE A 65 13.22 9.87 -2.01
N GLU A 66 14.42 10.23 -2.46
CA GLU A 66 15.23 11.34 -1.93
C GLU A 66 14.52 12.71 -2.03
N ASP A 67 13.59 12.87 -2.97
CA ASP A 67 12.87 14.14 -3.20
C ASP A 67 11.73 14.35 -2.21
N TYR A 68 11.34 13.32 -1.43
CA TYR A 68 10.33 13.51 -0.41
C TYR A 68 10.91 14.27 0.79
N LYS A 69 10.34 15.44 1.07
CA LYS A 69 10.86 16.41 2.05
C LYS A 69 10.76 16.00 3.53
N TYR A 70 10.08 14.89 3.83
CA TYR A 70 9.95 14.38 5.20
C TYR A 70 10.80 13.12 5.39
N LYS A 71 10.28 12.09 6.09
CA LYS A 71 10.97 10.81 6.19
C LYS A 71 10.98 10.13 4.82
N ASN A 72 12.17 9.97 4.26
CA ASN A 72 12.38 9.36 2.95
C ASN A 72 13.40 8.22 3.03
N ALA A 73 13.51 7.47 1.96
CA ALA A 73 14.56 6.49 1.74
C ALA A 73 15.32 6.79 0.46
N VAL A 74 16.60 6.52 0.47
CA VAL A 74 17.41 6.55 -0.74
C VAL A 74 17.05 5.35 -1.60
N ARG A 75 16.76 5.57 -2.89
CA ARG A 75 16.36 4.50 -3.81
C ARG A 75 17.31 3.30 -3.79
N SER A 76 18.63 3.54 -3.74
CA SER A 76 19.62 2.47 -3.68
C SER A 76 19.49 1.57 -2.45
N VAL A 77 18.94 2.07 -1.34
CA VAL A 77 18.63 1.24 -0.16
C VAL A 77 17.48 0.30 -0.45
N VAL A 78 16.44 0.78 -1.14
CA VAL A 78 15.31 -0.06 -1.55
C VAL A 78 15.78 -1.14 -2.53
N ASP A 79 16.57 -0.77 -3.56
CA ASP A 79 17.17 -1.71 -4.50
C ASP A 79 17.99 -2.80 -3.80
N LYS A 80 18.77 -2.41 -2.78
CA LYS A 80 19.52 -3.36 -1.96
C LYS A 80 18.58 -4.31 -1.20
N ASN A 81 17.57 -3.78 -0.54
CA ASN A 81 16.63 -4.60 0.22
C ASN A 81 15.91 -5.61 -0.68
N VAL A 82 15.45 -5.20 -1.86
CA VAL A 82 14.82 -6.09 -2.84
C VAL A 82 15.77 -7.23 -3.25
N LYS A 83 17.07 -6.94 -3.42
CA LYS A 83 18.10 -7.95 -3.74
C LYS A 83 18.36 -8.90 -2.56
N ASP A 84 18.46 -8.37 -1.35
CA ASP A 84 18.75 -9.16 -0.15
C ASP A 84 17.68 -10.22 0.13
N TYR A 85 16.43 -9.97 -0.32
CA TYR A 85 15.30 -10.92 -0.20
C TYR A 85 15.05 -11.77 -1.46
N ASP A 86 15.92 -11.68 -2.46
CA ASP A 86 15.84 -12.48 -3.71
C ASP A 86 14.46 -12.37 -4.40
N VAL A 87 13.97 -11.13 -4.53
CA VAL A 87 12.68 -10.81 -5.16
C VAL A 87 12.79 -9.81 -6.32
N VAL A 88 13.98 -9.59 -6.84
CA VAL A 88 14.27 -8.60 -7.90
C VAL A 88 13.37 -8.79 -9.12
N ASP A 89 13.15 -10.03 -9.52
CA ASP A 89 12.38 -10.37 -10.72
C ASP A 89 10.88 -10.05 -10.59
N PHE A 90 10.42 -9.78 -9.36
CA PHE A 90 9.03 -9.47 -9.04
C PHE A 90 8.80 -7.99 -8.75
N VAL A 91 9.85 -7.15 -8.76
CA VAL A 91 9.79 -5.75 -8.35
C VAL A 91 10.24 -4.81 -9.46
N GLU A 92 9.41 -3.82 -9.74
CA GLU A 92 9.75 -2.65 -10.54
C GLU A 92 9.64 -1.40 -9.66
N LEU A 93 10.72 -0.61 -9.52
CA LEU A 93 10.70 0.63 -8.75
C LEU A 93 10.57 1.83 -9.69
N LYS A 94 9.57 2.67 -9.46
CA LYS A 94 9.32 3.90 -10.21
C LYS A 94 9.34 5.11 -9.28
N TYR A 95 9.95 6.19 -9.78
CA TYR A 95 9.73 7.53 -9.21
C TYR A 95 8.37 8.04 -9.63
N GLY A 96 7.56 8.54 -8.69
CA GLY A 96 6.28 9.13 -9.03
C GLY A 96 5.45 9.56 -7.82
N ASP A 97 4.73 10.64 -8.02
CA ASP A 97 3.72 11.15 -7.09
C ASP A 97 2.38 10.44 -7.31
N PHE A 98 1.69 10.14 -6.22
CA PHE A 98 0.40 9.47 -6.26
C PHE A 98 -0.66 10.26 -7.05
N TYR A 99 -0.72 11.57 -6.90
CA TYR A 99 -1.74 12.38 -7.56
C TYR A 99 -1.52 12.45 -9.07
N GLU A 100 -0.24 12.53 -9.51
CA GLU A 100 0.11 12.48 -10.92
C GLU A 100 -0.20 11.11 -11.53
N TRP A 101 0.17 10.03 -10.85
CA TRP A 101 -0.16 8.67 -11.27
C TRP A 101 -1.67 8.47 -11.38
N PHE A 102 -2.41 9.04 -10.45
CA PHE A 102 -3.85 8.85 -10.33
C PHE A 102 -4.66 9.47 -11.49
N ASP A 103 -4.10 10.44 -12.18
CA ASP A 103 -4.71 11.03 -13.39
C ASP A 103 -4.60 10.10 -14.61
N ASN A 104 -3.60 9.22 -14.63
CA ASN A 104 -3.41 8.21 -15.67
C ASN A 104 -2.79 6.92 -15.09
N PRO A 105 -3.55 6.14 -14.32
CA PRO A 105 -3.03 4.99 -13.60
C PRO A 105 -2.60 3.85 -14.54
N ASP A 106 -1.53 3.15 -14.17
CA ASP A 106 -1.18 1.87 -14.79
C ASP A 106 -2.33 0.87 -14.65
N GLU A 107 -2.37 -0.12 -15.53
CA GLU A 107 -3.24 -1.29 -15.33
C GLU A 107 -2.75 -2.11 -14.14
N PHE A 108 -3.64 -2.42 -13.20
CA PHE A 108 -3.33 -3.18 -11.99
C PHE A 108 -4.54 -3.95 -11.46
N ASP A 109 -4.30 -4.89 -10.56
CA ASP A 109 -5.33 -5.67 -9.87
C ASP A 109 -5.50 -5.26 -8.40
N LEU A 110 -4.39 -4.92 -7.75
CA LEU A 110 -4.34 -4.55 -6.34
C LEU A 110 -3.53 -3.27 -6.14
N LEU A 111 -4.05 -2.34 -5.37
CA LEU A 111 -3.35 -1.15 -4.88
C LEU A 111 -3.09 -1.31 -3.38
N HIS A 112 -1.83 -1.19 -2.95
CA HIS A 112 -1.47 -0.92 -1.56
C HIS A 112 -1.16 0.57 -1.42
N LEU A 113 -1.79 1.22 -0.44
CA LEU A 113 -1.78 2.67 -0.30
C LEU A 113 -1.40 3.08 1.13
N ASP A 114 -0.14 3.53 1.29
CA ASP A 114 0.41 3.99 2.57
C ASP A 114 1.20 5.31 2.42
N ILE A 115 0.58 6.34 1.85
CA ILE A 115 1.25 7.64 1.61
C ILE A 115 0.92 8.71 2.63
N SER A 116 -0.27 8.70 3.23
CA SER A 116 -0.67 9.73 4.19
C SER A 116 -1.63 9.27 5.28
N ASN A 117 -2.09 8.04 5.24
CA ASN A 117 -3.02 7.45 6.21
C ASN A 117 -4.32 8.25 6.40
N THR A 118 -4.75 9.01 5.39
CA THR A 118 -5.90 9.90 5.47
C THR A 118 -7.07 9.36 4.66
N GLY A 119 -8.29 9.43 5.21
CA GLY A 119 -9.48 8.92 4.56
C GLY A 119 -9.78 9.57 3.20
N SER A 120 -9.33 10.82 2.96
CA SER A 120 -9.57 11.51 1.67
C SER A 120 -8.86 10.84 0.51
N ILE A 121 -7.63 10.37 0.72
CA ILE A 121 -6.87 9.68 -0.34
C ILE A 121 -7.53 8.35 -0.66
N VAL A 122 -7.93 7.60 0.38
CA VAL A 122 -8.64 6.34 0.19
C VAL A 122 -9.99 6.56 -0.48
N GLN A 123 -10.73 7.61 -0.09
CA GLN A 123 -12.01 7.96 -0.72
C GLN A 123 -11.83 8.36 -2.20
N LEU A 124 -10.74 9.08 -2.51
CA LEU A 124 -10.40 9.42 -3.88
C LEU A 124 -10.17 8.15 -4.71
N ALA A 125 -9.36 7.22 -4.20
CA ALA A 125 -9.12 5.93 -4.83
C ALA A 125 -10.41 5.12 -4.99
N TYR A 126 -11.23 5.04 -3.94
CA TYR A 126 -12.53 4.36 -3.99
C TYR A 126 -13.45 4.90 -5.08
N ASN A 127 -13.52 6.21 -5.24
CA ASN A 127 -14.43 6.85 -6.19
C ASN A 127 -14.00 6.71 -7.65
N LYS A 128 -12.70 6.63 -7.91
CA LYS A 128 -12.16 6.68 -9.27
C LYS A 128 -11.60 5.36 -9.81
N LEU A 129 -11.29 4.37 -8.96
CA LEU A 129 -10.68 3.10 -9.35
C LEU A 129 -11.69 1.94 -9.27
N PRO A 130 -12.62 1.82 -10.21
CA PRO A 130 -13.68 0.82 -10.15
C PRO A 130 -13.13 -0.60 -10.31
N ASN A 131 -13.78 -1.55 -9.63
CA ASN A 131 -13.50 -2.99 -9.71
C ASN A 131 -12.08 -3.41 -9.29
N LYS A 132 -11.41 -2.60 -8.46
CA LYS A 132 -10.07 -2.88 -7.94
C LYS A 132 -10.12 -3.25 -6.45
N HIS A 133 -9.11 -3.98 -6.01
CA HIS A 133 -8.84 -4.18 -4.58
C HIS A 133 -7.87 -3.12 -4.10
N ILE A 134 -8.13 -2.58 -2.92
CA ILE A 134 -7.26 -1.59 -2.27
C ILE A 134 -6.97 -2.06 -0.85
N ILE A 135 -5.70 -2.22 -0.50
CA ILE A 135 -5.24 -2.34 0.88
C ILE A 135 -4.80 -0.95 1.32
N PHE A 136 -5.23 -0.50 2.48
CA PHE A 136 -4.84 0.79 3.02
C PHE A 136 -4.74 0.78 4.53
N GLU A 137 -3.92 1.65 5.08
CA GLU A 137 -3.86 1.97 6.49
C GLU A 137 -4.52 3.34 6.75
N GLY A 138 -5.33 3.46 7.79
CA GLY A 138 -6.00 4.70 8.16
C GLY A 138 -7.48 4.72 7.81
N GLY A 139 -8.03 5.91 7.58
CA GLY A 139 -9.46 6.13 7.30
C GLY A 139 -10.37 5.89 8.50
N SER A 140 -9.85 5.70 9.70
CA SER A 140 -10.57 5.71 10.97
C SER A 140 -10.39 7.06 11.68
N GLU A 141 -11.33 7.42 12.55
CA GLU A 141 -11.24 8.66 13.31
C GLU A 141 -9.95 8.73 14.13
N GLU A 142 -9.58 7.64 14.79
CA GLU A 142 -8.36 7.52 15.57
C GLU A 142 -7.10 7.78 14.75
N ARG A 143 -7.01 7.25 13.54
CA ARG A 143 -5.85 7.44 12.65
C ARG A 143 -5.84 8.83 12.03
N ASP A 144 -7.01 9.36 11.67
CA ASP A 144 -7.13 10.66 11.03
C ASP A 144 -6.89 11.82 12.02
N GLU A 145 -7.00 11.56 13.32
CA GLU A 145 -6.72 12.53 14.39
C GLU A 145 -5.31 12.46 14.98
N GLN A 146 -4.43 11.60 14.47
CA GLN A 146 -3.08 11.48 15.01
C GLN A 146 -2.30 12.79 14.97
N GLU A 147 -1.49 13.00 16.00
CA GLU A 147 -0.69 14.22 16.18
C GLU A 147 0.19 14.55 14.97
N TRP A 148 0.72 13.53 14.29
CA TRP A 148 1.54 13.77 13.12
C TRP A 148 0.77 14.37 11.94
N ILE A 149 -0.53 14.13 11.81
CA ILE A 149 -1.40 14.75 10.80
C ILE A 149 -1.45 16.24 11.06
N SER A 150 -1.67 16.66 12.32
CA SER A 150 -1.63 18.07 12.72
C SER A 150 -0.24 18.69 12.51
N LYS A 151 0.82 17.95 12.85
CA LYS A 151 2.21 18.40 12.70
C LYS A 151 2.59 18.71 11.25
N TYR A 152 2.04 17.99 10.30
CA TYR A 152 2.30 18.20 8.87
C TYR A 152 1.23 19.05 8.18
N HIS A 153 0.36 19.71 8.95
CA HIS A 153 -0.73 20.57 8.45
C HIS A 153 -1.67 19.87 7.47
N LYS A 154 -1.84 18.57 7.62
CA LYS A 154 -2.82 17.82 6.82
C LYS A 154 -4.21 18.06 7.36
N THR A 155 -5.18 18.25 6.47
CA THR A 155 -6.57 18.47 6.84
C THR A 155 -7.12 17.26 7.58
N LYS A 156 -7.83 17.48 8.69
CA LYS A 156 -8.59 16.44 9.37
C LYS A 156 -9.61 15.84 8.39
N ILE A 157 -9.63 14.54 8.30
CA ILE A 157 -10.42 13.85 7.29
C ILE A 157 -11.49 13.01 7.93
N HIS A 158 -12.63 12.97 7.27
CA HIS A 158 -13.76 12.17 7.69
C HIS A 158 -13.41 10.68 7.81
N PRO A 159 -13.89 10.01 8.84
CA PRO A 159 -13.79 8.57 8.96
C PRO A 159 -14.38 7.90 7.72
N LEU A 160 -13.54 7.38 6.84
CA LEU A 160 -13.99 6.75 5.62
C LEU A 160 -14.72 5.44 5.92
N LYS A 161 -14.28 4.74 6.96
CA LYS A 161 -14.82 3.44 7.36
C LYS A 161 -16.29 3.49 7.75
N ASP A 162 -16.82 4.65 8.12
CA ASP A 162 -18.26 4.82 8.37
C ASP A 162 -19.09 4.90 7.08
N LYS A 163 -18.44 5.06 5.93
CA LYS A 163 -19.09 5.35 4.65
C LYS A 163 -18.95 4.25 3.61
N ILE A 164 -18.05 3.31 3.79
CA ILE A 164 -17.74 2.24 2.85
C ILE A 164 -17.74 0.88 3.52
N ASN A 165 -18.00 -0.17 2.74
CA ASN A 165 -17.80 -1.53 3.17
C ASN A 165 -16.33 -1.89 3.07
N TYR A 166 -15.73 -2.33 4.15
CA TYR A 166 -14.34 -2.73 4.24
C TYR A 166 -14.19 -4.01 5.05
N LYS A 167 -13.04 -4.66 4.92
CA LYS A 167 -12.63 -5.80 5.71
C LYS A 167 -11.37 -5.44 6.48
N ILE A 168 -11.40 -5.56 7.80
CA ILE A 168 -10.20 -5.49 8.64
C ILE A 168 -9.30 -6.67 8.31
N LEU A 169 -8.03 -6.41 8.02
CA LEU A 169 -7.07 -7.44 7.63
C LEU A 169 -6.27 -7.98 8.82
N ASN A 170 -6.17 -7.22 9.91
CA ASN A 170 -5.43 -7.60 11.11
C ASN A 170 -6.20 -7.12 12.34
N GLU A 171 -6.63 -8.05 13.20
CA GLU A 171 -7.43 -7.74 14.39
C GLU A 171 -6.63 -6.98 15.45
N ASP A 172 -5.32 -7.24 15.55
CA ASP A 172 -4.42 -6.56 16.48
C ASP A 172 -4.05 -5.15 16.00
N PHE A 173 -4.29 -4.86 14.72
CA PHE A 173 -4.06 -3.56 14.11
C PHE A 173 -5.21 -3.20 13.15
N PRO A 174 -6.39 -2.84 13.65
CA PRO A 174 -7.60 -2.66 12.82
C PRO A 174 -7.55 -1.47 11.85
N SER A 175 -6.48 -0.66 11.90
CA SER A 175 -6.27 0.41 10.91
C SER A 175 -6.01 -0.12 9.50
N ILE A 176 -5.40 -1.33 9.36
CA ILE A 176 -5.16 -1.91 8.04
C ILE A 176 -6.41 -2.63 7.54
N SER A 177 -6.86 -2.26 6.37
CA SER A 177 -8.12 -2.74 5.81
C SER A 177 -8.04 -2.96 4.31
N GLU A 178 -8.93 -3.82 3.82
CA GLU A 178 -9.15 -4.04 2.40
C GLU A 178 -10.54 -3.53 2.01
N ILE A 179 -10.61 -2.85 0.90
CA ILE A 179 -11.86 -2.55 0.20
C ILE A 179 -11.83 -3.15 -1.20
N ARG A 180 -13.01 -3.57 -1.67
CA ARG A 180 -13.23 -3.84 -3.09
C ARG A 180 -14.17 -2.79 -3.63
N VAL A 181 -13.69 -2.03 -4.60
CA VAL A 181 -14.47 -0.99 -5.25
C VAL A 181 -15.42 -1.62 -6.26
N TRP A 182 -16.71 -1.62 -5.97
CA TRP A 182 -17.73 -2.07 -6.89
C TRP A 182 -18.35 -0.86 -7.61
N GLN A 183 -18.29 -0.81 -8.93
CA GLN A 183 -19.19 0.08 -9.66
C GLN A 183 -20.52 -0.61 -9.81
N ILE A 184 -21.55 -0.05 -9.17
CA ILE A 184 -22.92 -0.34 -9.56
C ILE A 184 -23.13 0.39 -10.88
N LYS A 185 -23.10 -0.33 -12.00
CA LYS A 185 -23.64 0.21 -13.24
C LYS A 185 -25.13 0.34 -13.03
N PHE A 186 -25.63 1.53 -12.82
CA PHE A 186 -27.03 1.84 -13.05
C PHE A 186 -27.27 1.65 -14.55
N ILE A 187 -28.02 0.59 -14.90
CA ILE A 187 -28.55 0.35 -16.25
C ILE A 187 -29.74 1.29 -16.45
#